data_31a404f61689f590651edca61b7b32e0
#
_entry.id   31a404f61689f590651edca61b7b32e0
#
_cell.length_a   1.000
_cell.length_b   1.000
_cell.length_c   1.000
_cell.angle_alpha   90.00
_cell.angle_beta   90.00
_cell.angle_gamma   90.00
#
_symmetry.space_group_name_H-M   'P 1'
#
loop_
_entity.id
_entity.type
_entity.pdbx_description
1 polymer ?
#
loop_
_entity_poly.entity_id
_entity_poly.type
_entity_poly.pdbx_seq_one_letter_code
_entity_poly.pdbx_strand_id
1 'polypeptide(L)'
;MNRIKFFFAKIRLALANRRAIVAKELMDKVIRSTRAKKEEIDYSYENFLKRCKQQEKAAIMLKRATNGNPDKPFLKIDLGIEHFTVLPDAANKLTRHDVEVAITRHRYGDWGEVSNHHWLCNNEGVKDSCGIIRSRYPLFGGGYFSVETDKRSKITRIGLEGAL
;
A
#
# COMPACT_ATOMS: atom_id res chain seq x y z
N MET A 1 32.12 6.01 8.08
CA MET A 1 30.87 5.21 8.15
C MET A 1 31.20 3.78 8.55
N ASN A 2 30.53 3.24 9.55
CA ASN A 2 30.82 1.87 10.02
C ASN A 2 30.19 0.86 9.03
N ARG A 3 31.01 0.22 8.19
CA ARG A 3 30.62 -0.76 7.16
C ARG A 3 29.75 -1.90 7.72
N ILE A 4 30.02 -2.29 8.97
CA ILE A 4 29.26 -3.36 9.66
C ILE A 4 27.81 -2.92 9.93
N LYS A 5 27.60 -1.69 10.46
CA LYS A 5 26.23 -1.16 10.70
C LYS A 5 25.44 -1.05 9.42
N PHE A 6 26.07 -0.61 8.33
CA PHE A 6 25.46 -0.52 7.02
C PHE A 6 25.04 -1.91 6.48
N PHE A 7 25.92 -2.90 6.58
CA PHE A 7 25.62 -4.25 6.15
C PHE A 7 24.42 -4.86 6.89
N PHE A 8 24.38 -4.75 8.22
CA PHE A 8 23.24 -5.22 9.01
C PHE A 8 21.94 -4.46 8.70
N ALA A 9 22.00 -3.15 8.43
CA ALA A 9 20.83 -2.38 8.05
C ALA A 9 20.26 -2.84 6.69
N LYS A 10 21.11 -3.15 5.70
CA LYS A 10 20.70 -3.75 4.42
C LYS A 10 20.02 -5.11 4.59
N ILE A 11 20.61 -6.00 5.39
CA ILE A 11 20.00 -7.31 5.67
C ILE A 11 18.64 -7.16 6.33
N ARG A 12 18.50 -6.27 7.32
CA ARG A 12 17.21 -6.02 7.99
C ARG A 12 16.15 -5.53 7.02
N LEU A 13 16.50 -4.61 6.11
CA LEU A 13 15.57 -4.12 5.10
C LEU A 13 15.17 -5.24 4.12
N ALA A 14 16.12 -6.02 3.62
CA ALA A 14 15.83 -7.13 2.71
C ALA A 14 14.89 -8.17 3.35
N LEU A 15 15.12 -8.52 4.61
CA LEU A 15 14.24 -9.44 5.36
C LEU A 15 12.85 -8.83 5.60
N ALA A 16 12.76 -7.53 5.93
CA ALA A 16 11.50 -6.85 6.14
C ALA A 16 10.69 -6.77 4.84
N ASN A 17 11.35 -6.46 3.72
CA ASN A 17 10.73 -6.43 2.39
C ASN A 17 10.16 -7.82 2.02
N ARG A 18 10.96 -8.87 2.16
CA ARG A 18 10.51 -10.25 1.88
C ARG A 18 9.29 -10.63 2.73
N ARG A 19 9.29 -10.29 4.02
CA ARG A 19 8.16 -10.56 4.92
C ARG A 19 6.90 -9.79 4.53
N ALA A 20 7.04 -8.54 4.07
CA ALA A 20 5.91 -7.74 3.60
C ALA A 20 5.31 -8.33 2.32
N ILE A 21 6.15 -8.75 1.36
CA ILE A 21 5.71 -9.42 0.12
C ILE A 21 4.92 -10.69 0.44
N VAL A 22 5.46 -11.58 1.27
CA VAL A 22 4.79 -12.83 1.65
C VAL A 22 3.46 -12.56 2.37
N ALA A 23 3.42 -11.56 3.26
CA ALA A 23 2.19 -11.20 3.95
C ALA A 23 1.14 -10.64 2.98
N LYS A 24 1.55 -9.88 1.95
CA LYS A 24 0.65 -9.41 0.90
C LYS A 24 0.09 -10.57 0.08
N GLU A 25 0.94 -11.47 -0.41
CA GLU A 25 0.50 -12.64 -1.18
C GLU A 25 -0.50 -13.49 -0.40
N LEU A 26 -0.24 -13.71 0.90
CA LEU A 26 -1.14 -14.44 1.76
C LEU A 26 -2.48 -13.71 1.94
N MET A 27 -2.45 -12.40 2.18
CA MET A 27 -3.65 -11.57 2.29
C MET A 27 -4.48 -11.64 1.00
N ASP A 28 -3.86 -11.45 -0.16
CA ASP A 28 -4.55 -11.49 -1.46
C ASP A 28 -5.17 -12.89 -1.71
N LYS A 29 -4.48 -13.97 -1.29
CA LYS A 29 -5.00 -15.34 -1.36
C LYS A 29 -6.22 -15.55 -0.46
N VAL A 30 -6.19 -15.03 0.76
CA VAL A 30 -7.31 -15.11 1.70
C VAL A 30 -8.52 -14.34 1.17
N ILE A 31 -8.33 -13.12 0.69
CA ILE A 31 -9.41 -12.27 0.14
C ILE A 31 -10.08 -12.95 -1.06
N ARG A 32 -9.31 -13.59 -1.95
CA ARG A 32 -9.85 -14.29 -3.12
C ARG A 32 -10.54 -15.62 -2.79
N SER A 33 -10.39 -16.11 -1.58
CA SER A 33 -11.04 -17.33 -1.14
C SER A 33 -12.52 -17.07 -0.88
N THR A 34 -13.40 -17.73 -1.64
CA THR A 34 -14.86 -17.67 -1.41
C THR A 34 -15.30 -18.29 -0.09
N ARG A 35 -14.41 -19.00 0.60
CA ARG A 35 -14.66 -19.69 1.88
C ARG A 35 -14.04 -18.97 3.08
N ALA A 36 -13.29 -17.89 2.86
CA ALA A 36 -12.65 -17.19 3.96
C ALA A 36 -13.69 -16.52 4.86
N LYS A 37 -13.52 -16.65 6.16
CA LYS A 37 -14.32 -15.96 7.16
C LYS A 37 -13.80 -14.53 7.32
N LYS A 38 -14.66 -13.63 7.78
CA LYS A 38 -14.30 -12.23 8.00
C LYS A 38 -13.08 -12.09 8.94
N GLU A 39 -13.04 -12.89 10.01
CA GLU A 39 -11.93 -12.88 10.97
C GLU A 39 -10.58 -13.26 10.34
N GLU A 40 -10.58 -14.18 9.37
CA GLU A 40 -9.37 -14.58 8.63
C GLU A 40 -8.87 -13.44 7.74
N ILE A 41 -9.79 -12.71 7.13
CA ILE A 41 -9.49 -11.54 6.30
C ILE A 41 -8.92 -10.42 7.19
N ASP A 42 -9.58 -10.09 8.29
CA ASP A 42 -9.13 -9.05 9.22
C ASP A 42 -7.74 -9.39 9.78
N TYR A 43 -7.51 -10.64 10.20
CA TYR A 43 -6.19 -11.10 10.64
C TYR A 43 -5.12 -10.96 9.56
N SER A 44 -5.44 -11.31 8.31
CA SER A 44 -4.49 -11.20 7.20
C SER A 44 -4.12 -9.75 6.90
N TYR A 45 -5.09 -8.83 6.99
CA TYR A 45 -4.86 -7.39 6.89
C TYR A 45 -3.97 -6.87 8.00
N GLU A 46 -4.27 -7.20 9.25
CA GLU A 46 -3.46 -6.77 10.40
C GLU A 46 -2.01 -7.26 10.28
N ASN A 47 -1.82 -8.51 9.87
CA ASN A 47 -0.49 -9.06 9.65
C ASN A 47 0.26 -8.30 8.55
N PHE A 48 -0.40 -7.99 7.43
CA PHE A 48 0.18 -7.17 6.36
C PHE A 48 0.59 -5.79 6.88
N LEU A 49 -0.29 -5.07 7.57
CA LEU A 49 -0.01 -3.74 8.15
C LEU A 49 1.18 -3.78 9.12
N LYS A 50 1.24 -4.82 9.97
CA LYS A 50 2.37 -5.04 10.88
C LYS A 50 3.70 -5.21 10.11
N ARG A 51 3.69 -5.93 8.99
CA ARG A 51 4.88 -6.11 8.15
C ARG A 51 5.30 -4.83 7.46
N CYS A 52 4.36 -4.03 6.97
CA CYS A 52 4.66 -2.70 6.41
C CYS A 52 5.33 -1.77 7.44
N LYS A 53 4.82 -1.72 8.66
CA LYS A 53 5.45 -0.95 9.75
C LYS A 53 6.87 -1.42 10.08
N GLN A 54 7.12 -2.74 10.05
CA GLN A 54 8.47 -3.29 10.25
C GLN A 54 9.43 -2.90 9.12
N GLN A 55 8.94 -2.92 7.88
CA GLN A 55 9.70 -2.50 6.71
C GLN A 55 10.08 -1.02 6.78
N GLU A 56 9.12 -0.14 7.13
CA GLU A 56 9.37 1.28 7.29
C GLU A 56 10.46 1.56 8.33
N LYS A 57 10.38 0.90 9.51
CA LYS A 57 11.42 1.00 10.53
C LYS A 57 12.79 0.56 10.02
N ALA A 58 12.85 -0.55 9.26
CA ALA A 58 14.11 -1.04 8.69
C ALA A 58 14.68 -0.09 7.64
N ALA A 59 13.83 0.54 6.83
CA ALA A 59 14.23 1.54 5.84
C ALA A 59 14.77 2.82 6.47
N ILE A 60 14.15 3.30 7.55
CA ILE A 60 14.64 4.45 8.33
C ILE A 60 16.04 4.13 8.91
N MET A 61 16.23 2.92 9.45
CA MET A 61 17.53 2.49 9.96
C MET A 61 18.60 2.48 8.86
N LEU A 62 18.27 1.98 7.67
CA LEU A 62 19.19 1.98 6.54
C LEU A 62 19.52 3.41 6.09
N LYS A 63 18.51 4.30 5.98
CA LYS A 63 18.70 5.70 5.63
C LYS A 63 19.64 6.40 6.62
N ARG A 64 19.46 6.19 7.92
CA ARG A 64 20.36 6.72 8.96
C ARG A 64 21.79 6.19 8.86
N ALA A 65 21.94 4.92 8.44
CA ALA A 65 23.27 4.30 8.29
C ALA A 65 24.02 4.74 7.03
N THR A 66 23.31 5.22 6.02
CA THR A 66 23.87 5.51 4.68
C THR A 66 23.96 6.99 4.37
N ASN A 67 23.28 7.86 5.12
CA ASN A 67 22.99 9.25 4.73
C ASN A 67 22.42 9.35 3.30
N GLY A 68 21.85 8.25 2.78
CA GLY A 68 21.39 8.08 1.41
C GLY A 68 19.97 7.54 1.31
N ASN A 69 19.50 7.45 0.08
CA ASN A 69 18.19 6.92 -0.26
C ASN A 69 18.27 5.39 -0.40
N PRO A 70 17.59 4.59 0.42
CA PRO A 70 17.54 3.15 0.19
C PRO A 70 16.75 2.85 -1.09
N ASP A 71 17.27 1.96 -1.95
CA ASP A 71 16.49 1.42 -3.07
C ASP A 71 15.22 0.74 -2.56
N LYS A 72 14.10 1.15 -3.14
CA LYS A 72 12.76 0.85 -2.61
C LYS A 72 12.05 -0.29 -3.33
N PRO A 73 11.34 -1.17 -2.61
CA PRO A 73 10.04 -1.47 -3.15
C PRO A 73 8.85 -1.19 -2.26
N PHE A 74 8.87 -1.03 -1.01
CA PHE A 74 7.67 -0.76 -0.20
C PHE A 74 7.90 0.31 0.88
N LEU A 75 8.58 1.41 0.52
CA LEU A 75 8.64 2.57 1.39
C LEU A 75 7.37 3.39 1.24
N LYS A 76 6.91 3.94 2.35
CA LYS A 76 5.83 4.91 2.34
C LYS A 76 6.16 6.01 1.34
N ILE A 77 5.31 6.14 0.34
CA ILE A 77 5.42 7.14 -0.70
C ILE A 77 4.72 8.39 -0.17
N ASP A 78 5.35 9.52 -0.30
CA ASP A 78 4.67 10.78 -0.01
C ASP A 78 3.75 11.11 -1.19
N LEU A 79 2.49 10.73 -1.06
CA LEU A 79 1.44 11.07 -2.03
C LEU A 79 0.74 12.38 -1.67
N GLY A 80 1.15 13.06 -0.60
CA GLY A 80 0.49 14.27 -0.13
C GLY A 80 -0.95 14.03 0.33
N ILE A 81 -1.28 12.81 0.79
CA ILE A 81 -2.64 12.51 1.26
C ILE A 81 -2.86 13.21 2.61
N GLU A 82 -3.49 14.35 2.56
CA GLU A 82 -3.90 15.12 3.75
C GLU A 82 -5.33 14.76 4.13
N HIS A 83 -6.21 14.65 3.12
CA HIS A 83 -7.61 14.33 3.29
C HIS A 83 -8.04 13.22 2.32
N PHE A 84 -8.98 12.40 2.74
CA PHE A 84 -9.62 11.44 1.85
C PHE A 84 -11.13 11.45 2.04
N THR A 85 -11.84 11.16 0.95
CA THR A 85 -13.30 11.07 0.91
C THR A 85 -13.69 9.68 0.43
N VAL A 86 -14.59 9.04 1.15
CA VAL A 86 -15.24 7.81 0.70
C VAL A 86 -16.54 8.19 0.03
N LEU A 87 -16.71 7.80 -1.23
CA LEU A 87 -17.95 8.08 -1.96
C LEU A 87 -19.12 7.30 -1.36
N PRO A 88 -20.36 7.81 -1.47
CA PRO A 88 -21.52 7.20 -0.81
C PRO A 88 -21.76 5.73 -1.17
N ASP A 89 -21.53 5.35 -2.42
CA ASP A 89 -21.64 3.98 -2.91
C ASP A 89 -20.62 3.03 -2.25
N ALA A 90 -19.39 3.49 -2.05
CA ALA A 90 -18.34 2.77 -1.36
C ALA A 90 -18.58 2.75 0.17
N ALA A 91 -19.06 3.85 0.74
CA ALA A 91 -19.33 3.95 2.19
C ALA A 91 -20.36 2.92 2.67
N ASN A 92 -21.28 2.51 1.80
CA ASN A 92 -22.29 1.48 2.11
C ASN A 92 -21.74 0.04 2.06
N LYS A 93 -20.57 -0.18 1.44
CA LYS A 93 -19.99 -1.52 1.22
C LYS A 93 -18.66 -1.72 1.94
N LEU A 94 -17.92 -0.64 2.23
CA LEU A 94 -16.62 -0.70 2.88
C LEU A 94 -16.76 -0.45 4.38
N THR A 95 -16.09 -1.28 5.16
CA THR A 95 -15.92 -0.99 6.58
C THR A 95 -14.82 0.06 6.77
N ARG A 96 -14.78 0.70 7.95
CA ARG A 96 -13.67 1.58 8.31
C ARG A 96 -12.31 0.90 8.18
N HIS A 97 -12.23 -0.38 8.55
CA HIS A 97 -11.00 -1.17 8.44
C HIS A 97 -10.56 -1.34 6.99
N ASP A 98 -11.49 -1.64 6.06
CA ASP A 98 -11.18 -1.76 4.62
C ASP A 98 -10.56 -0.47 4.08
N VAL A 99 -11.13 0.67 4.46
CA VAL A 99 -10.64 1.99 4.08
C VAL A 99 -9.22 2.23 4.62
N GLU A 100 -8.98 1.97 5.92
CA GLU A 100 -7.66 2.15 6.55
C GLU A 100 -6.59 1.26 5.88
N VAL A 101 -6.93 0.02 5.58
CA VAL A 101 -6.04 -0.92 4.87
C VAL A 101 -5.75 -0.43 3.46
N ALA A 102 -6.78 -0.02 2.71
CA ALA A 102 -6.62 0.44 1.33
C ALA A 102 -5.72 1.70 1.26
N ILE A 103 -5.96 2.69 2.12
CA ILE A 103 -5.13 3.89 2.22
C ILE A 103 -3.69 3.53 2.59
N THR A 104 -3.50 2.59 3.51
CA THR A 104 -2.16 2.14 3.90
C THR A 104 -1.45 1.48 2.72
N ARG A 105 -2.10 0.53 2.02
CA ARG A 105 -1.54 -0.12 0.83
C ARG A 105 -1.16 0.89 -0.24
N HIS A 106 -2.07 1.84 -0.52
CA HIS A 106 -1.87 2.90 -1.49
C HIS A 106 -0.65 3.78 -1.14
N ARG A 107 -0.49 4.18 0.13
CA ARG A 107 0.69 4.93 0.63
C ARG A 107 2.01 4.18 0.51
N TYR A 108 1.98 2.86 0.44
CA TYR A 108 3.18 2.03 0.28
C TYR A 108 3.45 1.62 -1.17
N GLY A 109 2.72 2.18 -2.14
CA GLY A 109 2.88 1.86 -3.56
C GLY A 109 2.40 0.46 -3.93
N ASP A 110 1.56 -0.13 -3.09
CA ASP A 110 0.85 -1.35 -3.42
C ASP A 110 -0.44 -0.98 -4.14
N TRP A 111 -0.37 -0.94 -5.45
CA TRP A 111 -1.47 -0.49 -6.31
C TRP A 111 -2.58 -1.53 -6.46
N GLY A 112 -2.44 -2.72 -5.86
CA GLY A 112 -3.42 -3.79 -5.96
C GLY A 112 -3.51 -4.39 -7.37
N GLU A 113 -4.72 -4.57 -7.87
CA GLU A 113 -5.00 -5.23 -9.15
C GLU A 113 -5.25 -4.23 -10.29
N VAL A 114 -4.31 -3.32 -10.50
CA VAL A 114 -4.33 -2.39 -11.64
C VAL A 114 -3.73 -3.03 -12.89
N SER A 115 -4.07 -2.51 -14.08
CA SER A 115 -3.41 -2.92 -15.32
C SER A 115 -1.92 -2.57 -15.32
N ASN A 116 -1.12 -3.25 -16.14
CA ASN A 116 0.30 -2.93 -16.30
C ASN A 116 0.52 -1.46 -16.73
N HIS A 117 -0.36 -0.92 -17.57
CA HIS A 117 -0.30 0.49 -17.95
C HIS A 117 -0.49 1.42 -16.73
N HIS A 118 -1.53 1.22 -15.95
CA HIS A 118 -1.74 2.00 -14.72
C HIS A 118 -0.62 1.81 -13.71
N TRP A 119 -0.05 0.61 -13.61
CA TRP A 119 1.10 0.35 -12.75
C TRP A 119 2.31 1.22 -13.14
N LEU A 120 2.63 1.30 -14.43
CA LEU A 120 3.71 2.15 -14.95
C LEU A 120 3.40 3.64 -14.71
N CYS A 121 2.18 4.10 -15.06
CA CYS A 121 1.75 5.49 -14.81
C CYS A 121 1.85 5.88 -13.34
N ASN A 122 1.44 4.99 -12.42
CA ASN A 122 1.57 5.24 -10.99
C ASN A 122 3.03 5.41 -10.55
N ASN A 123 3.92 4.52 -11.01
CA ASN A 123 5.34 4.59 -10.65
C ASN A 123 6.04 5.84 -11.19
N GLU A 124 5.64 6.31 -12.36
CA GLU A 124 6.10 7.58 -12.91
C GLU A 124 5.50 8.76 -12.15
N GLY A 125 4.18 8.74 -11.94
CA GLY A 125 3.46 9.80 -11.23
C GLY A 125 3.87 9.96 -9.76
N VAL A 126 4.44 8.93 -9.14
CA VAL A 126 5.05 9.05 -7.79
C VAL A 126 6.20 10.04 -7.79
N LYS A 127 6.98 10.12 -8.86
CA LYS A 127 8.14 11.01 -8.98
C LYS A 127 7.73 12.45 -9.27
N ASP A 128 6.58 12.63 -9.91
CA ASP A 128 6.09 13.93 -10.32
C ASP A 128 5.29 14.60 -9.20
N SER A 129 5.26 15.92 -9.20
CA SER A 129 4.46 16.72 -8.25
C SER A 129 2.97 16.80 -8.65
N CYS A 130 2.62 16.33 -9.83
CA CYS A 130 1.25 16.32 -10.37
C CYS A 130 0.92 14.94 -10.96
N GLY A 131 -0.35 14.69 -11.14
CA GLY A 131 -0.84 13.43 -11.69
C GLY A 131 -1.78 12.68 -10.75
N ILE A 132 -2.44 11.69 -11.30
CA ILE A 132 -3.39 10.86 -10.60
C ILE A 132 -2.76 9.49 -10.35
N ILE A 133 -2.72 9.09 -9.08
CA ILE A 133 -2.26 7.77 -8.65
C ILE A 133 -3.50 6.95 -8.33
N ARG A 134 -3.60 5.77 -8.92
CA ARG A 134 -4.79 4.94 -8.85
C ARG A 134 -4.47 3.53 -8.35
N SER A 135 -5.17 3.05 -7.34
CA SER A 135 -5.11 1.67 -6.85
C SER A 135 -6.46 0.99 -6.98
N ARG A 136 -6.46 -0.32 -7.11
CA ARG A 136 -7.65 -1.14 -7.26
C ARG A 136 -7.56 -2.36 -6.35
N TYR A 137 -8.56 -2.54 -5.50
CA TYR A 137 -8.57 -3.62 -4.51
C TYR A 137 -9.85 -4.43 -4.59
N PRO A 138 -9.78 -5.76 -4.37
CA PRO A 138 -10.96 -6.60 -4.35
C PRO A 138 -11.83 -6.30 -3.12
N LEU A 139 -13.15 -6.34 -3.32
CA LEU A 139 -14.16 -6.30 -2.26
C LEU A 139 -14.40 -7.71 -1.71
N PHE A 140 -14.66 -7.79 -0.41
CA PHE A 140 -15.24 -9.00 0.16
C PHE A 140 -16.67 -9.17 -0.37
N GLY A 141 -16.96 -10.35 -0.92
CA GLY A 141 -18.26 -10.60 -1.56
C GLY A 141 -18.30 -10.34 -3.08
N GLY A 142 -17.18 -9.93 -3.66
CA GLY A 142 -17.00 -9.76 -5.11
C GLY A 142 -17.02 -8.33 -5.59
N GLY A 143 -16.39 -8.10 -6.74
CA GLY A 143 -16.17 -6.76 -7.31
C GLY A 143 -14.91 -6.08 -6.79
N TYR A 144 -14.77 -4.81 -7.08
CA TYR A 144 -13.60 -4.01 -6.76
C TYR A 144 -13.97 -2.62 -6.29
N PHE A 145 -13.06 -2.00 -5.57
CA PHE A 145 -13.09 -0.58 -5.28
C PHE A 145 -11.72 0.05 -5.60
N SER A 146 -11.72 1.33 -5.85
CA SER A 146 -10.54 2.08 -6.24
C SER A 146 -10.21 3.16 -5.21
N VAL A 147 -8.92 3.42 -5.05
CA VAL A 147 -8.38 4.57 -4.33
C VAL A 147 -7.66 5.43 -5.34
N GLU A 148 -8.05 6.68 -5.46
CA GLU A 148 -7.47 7.63 -6.38
C GLU A 148 -6.95 8.84 -5.64
N THR A 149 -5.67 9.16 -5.81
CA THR A 149 -5.06 10.38 -5.28
C THR A 149 -4.67 11.32 -6.41
N ASP A 150 -5.27 12.49 -6.42
CA ASP A 150 -4.80 13.61 -7.21
C ASP A 150 -3.71 14.34 -6.42
N LYS A 151 -2.48 14.23 -6.88
CA LYS A 151 -1.31 14.84 -6.21
C LYS A 151 -1.31 16.36 -6.27
N ARG A 152 -1.95 16.95 -7.28
CA ARG A 152 -2.02 18.40 -7.44
C ARG A 152 -2.96 19.03 -6.41
N SER A 153 -4.14 18.46 -6.24
CA SER A 153 -5.13 18.93 -5.26
C SER A 153 -4.93 18.33 -3.87
N LYS A 154 -4.08 17.28 -3.75
CA LYS A 154 -3.86 16.49 -2.52
C LYS A 154 -5.12 15.80 -1.99
N ILE A 155 -6.08 15.56 -2.87
CA ILE A 155 -7.35 14.91 -2.54
C ILE A 155 -7.25 13.44 -2.91
N THR A 156 -7.66 12.59 -1.96
CA THR A 156 -7.82 11.15 -2.19
C THR A 156 -9.30 10.79 -2.12
N ARG A 157 -9.76 10.04 -3.12
CA ARG A 157 -11.14 9.54 -3.21
C ARG A 157 -11.13 8.02 -3.19
N ILE A 158 -12.15 7.45 -2.57
CA ILE A 158 -12.39 6.01 -2.52
C ILE A 158 -13.80 5.76 -3.03
N GLY A 159 -13.92 4.98 -4.10
CA GLY A 159 -15.20 4.69 -4.75
C GLY A 159 -15.24 3.25 -5.25
N LEU A 160 -16.44 2.74 -5.53
CA LEU A 160 -16.60 1.47 -6.23
C LEU A 160 -16.07 1.58 -7.66
N GLU A 161 -15.76 0.43 -8.27
CA GLU A 161 -15.30 0.39 -9.66
C GLU A 161 -16.35 1.04 -10.59
N GLY A 162 -15.89 2.01 -11.41
CA GLY A 162 -16.74 2.79 -12.31
C GLY A 162 -17.33 4.08 -11.72
N ALA A 163 -17.08 4.39 -10.44
CA ALA A 163 -17.54 5.61 -9.78
C ALA A 163 -16.47 6.72 -9.71
N LEU A 164 -15.20 6.41 -10.08
CA LEU A 164 -14.06 7.33 -10.12
C LEU A 164 -13.56 7.54 -11.54
#